data_0f1dba5e161cb12a334c9f588edaba5b
#
_entry.id   0f1dba5e161cb12a334c9f588edaba5b
#
_cell.length_a   1.000
_cell.length_b   1.000
_cell.length_c   1.000
_cell.angle_alpha   90.00
_cell.angle_beta   90.00
_cell.angle_gamma   90.00
#
_symmetry.space_group_name_H-M   'P 1'
#
loop_
_entity.id
_entity.type
_entity.pdbx_description
1 polymer ?
#
loop_
_entity_poly.entity_id
_entity_poly.type
_entity_poly.pdbx_seq_one_letter_code
_entity_poly.pdbx_strand_id
1 'polypeptide(L)'
;MHYFKRNIGDYHKKAGRLSMVEHGAYTLLLDACYDRERFPTMEEAIDWCWARSPEEISAVTFVLSKFFELVGGRYVEARIQDEVNAYHAMALKNREIAEKREADKRTKRAGDSTKRAPVVNESPPNQEPLTTNQGPKDQHHSL
;
A
#
# COMPACT_ATOMS: atom_id res chain seq x y z
N MET A 1 5.84 2.38 0.31
CA MET A 1 4.57 1.63 0.22
C MET A 1 3.65 2.36 -0.74
N HIS A 2 3.17 1.68 -1.79
CA HIS A 2 2.37 2.34 -2.84
C HIS A 2 0.86 2.24 -2.59
N TYR A 3 0.45 1.26 -1.81
CA TYR A 3 -0.95 1.01 -1.52
C TYR A 3 -1.13 0.63 -0.07
N PHE A 4 -2.21 1.07 0.53
CA PHE A 4 -2.66 0.59 1.82
C PHE A 4 -4.16 0.33 1.80
N LYS A 5 -4.61 -0.60 2.63
CA LYS A 5 -6.02 -0.92 2.75
C LYS A 5 -6.71 0.10 3.67
N ARG A 6 -7.74 0.74 3.17
CA ARG A 6 -8.57 1.64 3.94
C ARG A 6 -9.89 0.97 4.28
N ASN A 7 -10.11 0.73 5.55
CA ASN A 7 -11.41 0.26 6.03
C ASN A 7 -12.32 1.48 6.26
N ILE A 8 -13.30 1.64 5.38
CA ILE A 8 -14.20 2.79 5.40
C ILE A 8 -15.04 2.81 6.67
N GLY A 9 -15.51 1.65 7.13
CA GLY A 9 -16.29 1.55 8.37
C GLY A 9 -15.50 1.97 9.60
N ASP A 10 -14.27 1.52 9.74
CA ASP A 10 -13.38 1.90 10.85
C ASP A 10 -13.02 3.38 10.78
N TYR A 11 -12.77 3.90 9.59
CA TYR A 11 -12.52 5.32 9.39
C TYR A 11 -13.71 6.18 9.85
N HIS A 12 -14.93 5.83 9.46
CA HIS A 12 -16.13 6.56 9.86
C HIS A 12 -16.41 6.50 11.36
N LYS A 13 -16.15 5.38 12.01
CA LYS A 13 -16.26 5.26 13.46
C LYS A 13 -15.26 6.16 14.18
N LYS A 14 -14.04 6.22 13.70
CA LYS A 14 -12.93 6.97 14.29
C LYS A 14 -13.01 8.46 14.01
N ALA A 15 -13.35 8.82 12.78
CA ALA A 15 -13.26 10.17 12.23
C ALA A 15 -14.61 10.80 11.81
N GLY A 16 -15.74 10.20 12.16
CA GLY A 16 -17.04 10.59 11.63
C GLY A 16 -17.55 11.98 12.03
N ARG A 17 -16.89 12.66 12.98
CA ARG A 17 -17.25 14.00 13.46
C ARG A 17 -16.23 15.08 13.10
N LEU A 18 -15.33 14.78 12.21
CA LEU A 18 -14.36 15.77 11.71
C LEU A 18 -15.04 16.73 10.72
N SER A 19 -14.57 17.97 10.68
CA SER A 19 -14.91 18.90 9.60
C SER A 19 -14.28 18.44 8.28
N MET A 20 -14.73 19.02 7.17
CA MET A 20 -14.12 18.72 5.85
C MET A 20 -12.63 19.00 5.83
N VAL A 21 -12.19 20.09 6.43
CA VAL A 21 -10.76 20.48 6.50
C VAL A 21 -9.99 19.49 7.35
N GLU A 22 -10.53 19.08 8.48
CA GLU A 22 -9.93 18.08 9.36
C GLU A 22 -9.86 16.69 8.70
N HIS A 23 -10.90 16.28 7.99
CA HIS A 23 -10.88 15.07 7.16
C HIS A 23 -9.78 15.13 6.09
N GLY A 24 -9.65 16.26 5.43
CA GLY A 24 -8.60 16.50 4.44
C GLY A 24 -7.21 16.39 5.07
N ALA A 25 -7.00 17.03 6.20
CA ALA A 25 -5.74 16.96 6.94
C ALA A 25 -5.40 15.52 7.35
N TYR A 26 -6.37 14.79 7.91
CA TYR A 26 -6.16 13.41 8.32
C TYR A 26 -5.85 12.48 7.14
N THR A 27 -6.57 12.60 6.04
CA THR A 27 -6.31 11.83 4.83
C THR A 27 -4.92 12.10 4.25
N LEU A 28 -4.51 13.36 4.15
CA LEU A 28 -3.19 13.73 3.69
C LEU A 28 -2.07 13.22 4.60
N LEU A 29 -2.26 13.26 5.90
CA LEU A 29 -1.31 12.71 6.87
C LEU A 29 -1.17 11.20 6.76
N LEU A 30 -2.29 10.49 6.62
CA LEU A 30 -2.27 9.04 6.41
C LEU A 30 -1.50 8.68 5.14
N ASP A 31 -1.84 9.31 4.02
CA ASP A 31 -1.19 9.05 2.75
C ASP A 31 0.32 9.36 2.82
N ALA A 32 0.69 10.47 3.43
CA ALA A 32 2.09 10.86 3.57
C ALA A 32 2.89 9.90 4.47
N CYS A 33 2.31 9.45 5.58
CA CYS A 33 2.96 8.50 6.47
C CYS A 33 3.18 7.14 5.80
N TYR A 34 2.22 6.65 5.05
CA TYR A 34 2.35 5.40 4.31
C TYR A 34 3.33 5.51 3.14
N ASP A 35 3.29 6.60 2.40
CA ASP A 35 4.20 6.83 1.28
C ASP A 35 5.66 6.96 1.75
N ARG A 36 5.88 7.76 2.78
CA ARG A 36 7.22 8.02 3.33
C ARG A 36 7.70 6.93 4.30
N GLU A 37 6.78 6.10 4.79
CA GLU A 37 7.04 5.06 5.81
C GLU A 37 7.71 5.63 7.07
N ARG A 38 7.36 6.84 7.43
CA ARG A 38 7.83 7.53 8.63
C ARG A 38 6.80 8.51 9.17
N PHE A 39 7.01 8.92 10.40
CA PHE A 39 6.11 9.82 11.11
C PHE A 39 6.65 11.24 11.16
N PRO A 40 5.76 12.24 11.09
CA PRO A 40 6.15 13.63 11.02
C PRO A 40 6.39 14.24 12.40
N THR A 41 7.23 15.28 12.42
CA THR A 41 7.17 16.32 13.45
C THR A 41 5.99 17.25 13.16
N MET A 42 5.68 18.19 14.06
CA MET A 42 4.61 19.17 13.81
C MET A 42 4.89 20.00 12.54
N GLU A 43 6.09 20.45 12.37
CA GLU A 43 6.49 21.24 11.19
C GLU A 43 6.38 20.44 9.90
N GLU A 44 6.86 19.21 9.92
CA GLU A 44 6.74 18.29 8.78
C GLU A 44 5.27 17.98 8.45
N ALA A 45 4.42 17.78 9.45
CA ALA A 45 3.00 17.52 9.24
C ALA A 45 2.29 18.68 8.54
N ILE A 46 2.59 19.90 8.96
CA ILE A 46 2.06 21.12 8.33
C ILE A 46 2.55 21.22 6.87
N ASP A 47 3.81 20.95 6.64
CA ASP A 47 4.43 20.96 5.30
C ASP A 47 3.83 19.86 4.41
N TRP A 48 3.71 18.65 4.90
CA TRP A 48 3.17 17.52 4.13
C TRP A 48 1.70 17.71 3.75
N CYS A 49 0.93 18.40 4.57
CA CYS A 49 -0.47 18.74 4.28
C CYS A 49 -0.62 20.01 3.43
N TRP A 50 0.46 20.75 3.18
CA TRP A 50 0.43 22.06 2.52
C TRP A 50 -0.49 23.05 3.23
N ALA A 51 -0.61 22.94 4.55
CA ALA A 51 -1.41 23.83 5.35
C ALA A 51 -0.81 25.24 5.38
N ARG A 52 -1.58 26.23 4.96
CA ARG A 52 -1.13 27.61 4.82
C ARG A 52 -1.93 28.58 5.66
N SER A 53 -3.25 28.43 5.68
CA SER A 53 -4.12 29.29 6.47
C SER A 53 -4.09 28.90 7.95
N PRO A 54 -4.41 29.82 8.87
CA PRO A 54 -4.55 29.49 10.29
C PRO A 54 -5.56 28.37 10.55
N GLU A 55 -6.64 28.31 9.77
CA GLU A 55 -7.66 27.28 9.85
C GLU A 55 -7.11 25.91 9.46
N GLU A 56 -6.37 25.83 8.36
CA GLU A 56 -5.74 24.58 7.90
C GLU A 56 -4.68 24.08 8.88
N ILE A 57 -3.84 24.97 9.41
CA ILE A 57 -2.85 24.62 10.43
C ILE A 57 -3.51 24.13 11.71
N SER A 58 -4.61 24.77 12.12
CA SER A 58 -5.41 24.34 13.26
C SER A 58 -6.01 22.96 13.06
N ALA A 59 -6.48 22.67 11.85
CA ALA A 59 -7.00 21.34 11.49
C ALA A 59 -5.94 20.25 11.58
N VAL A 60 -4.75 20.50 11.06
CA VAL A 60 -3.61 19.57 11.18
C VAL A 60 -3.24 19.32 12.63
N THR A 61 -3.13 20.36 13.42
CA THR A 61 -2.82 20.28 14.85
C THR A 61 -3.88 19.48 15.61
N PHE A 62 -5.15 19.72 15.32
CA PHE A 62 -6.26 19.00 15.92
C PHE A 62 -6.22 17.50 15.60
N VAL A 63 -6.03 17.15 14.34
CA VAL A 63 -5.95 15.77 13.88
C VAL A 63 -4.76 15.03 14.51
N LEU A 64 -3.61 15.68 14.59
CA LEU A 64 -2.44 15.11 15.25
C LEU A 64 -2.68 14.86 16.73
N SER A 65 -3.30 15.79 17.42
CA SER A 65 -3.58 15.64 18.85
C SER A 65 -4.64 14.56 19.14
N LYS A 66 -5.58 14.37 18.22
CA LYS A 66 -6.69 13.42 18.40
C LYS A 66 -6.35 11.99 18.01
N PHE A 67 -5.63 11.79 16.95
CA PHE A 67 -5.40 10.46 16.36
C PHE A 67 -3.96 9.93 16.45
N PHE A 68 -3.02 10.81 16.70
CA PHE A 68 -1.60 10.48 16.79
C PHE A 68 -1.10 10.64 18.23
N GLU A 69 -0.07 9.93 18.57
CA GLU A 69 0.63 10.04 19.83
C GLU A 69 2.01 10.68 19.63
N LEU A 70 2.36 11.64 20.45
CA LEU A 70 3.66 12.29 20.39
C LEU A 70 4.72 11.41 21.07
N VAL A 71 5.62 10.86 20.30
CA VAL A 71 6.72 9.99 20.77
C VAL A 71 8.04 10.51 20.21
N GLY A 72 8.93 10.93 21.08
CA GLY A 72 10.26 11.40 20.67
C GLY A 72 10.22 12.60 19.69
N GLY A 73 9.27 13.51 19.84
CA GLY A 73 9.09 14.66 18.96
C GLY A 73 8.38 14.37 17.63
N ARG A 74 7.96 13.14 17.39
CA ARG A 74 7.21 12.72 16.20
C ARG A 74 5.81 12.25 16.57
N TYR A 75 4.86 12.52 15.69
CA TYR A 75 3.48 12.09 15.84
C TYR A 75 3.28 10.72 15.20
N VAL A 76 3.06 9.71 16.03
CA VAL A 76 2.99 8.29 15.65
C VAL A 76 1.58 7.78 15.77
N GLU A 77 1.13 7.00 14.81
CA GLU A 77 -0.10 6.20 14.90
C GLU A 77 0.27 4.71 14.83
N ALA A 78 -0.09 3.96 15.88
CA ALA A 78 0.29 2.55 16.03
C ALA A 78 -0.19 1.67 14.87
N ARG A 79 -1.40 1.91 14.37
CA ARG A 79 -1.95 1.17 13.23
C ARG A 79 -1.11 1.33 11.97
N ILE A 80 -0.67 2.54 11.67
CA ILE A 80 0.20 2.79 10.51
C ILE A 80 1.52 2.06 10.68
N GLN A 81 2.11 2.13 11.86
CA GLN A 81 3.36 1.44 12.16
C GLN A 81 3.23 -0.08 11.98
N ASP A 82 2.15 -0.65 12.50
CA ASP A 82 1.88 -2.09 12.38
C ASP A 82 1.68 -2.51 10.91
N GLU A 83 0.95 -1.73 10.13
CA GLU A 83 0.72 -2.02 8.71
C GLU A 83 1.99 -1.90 7.87
N VAL A 84 2.83 -0.89 8.12
CA VAL A 84 4.12 -0.72 7.47
C VAL A 84 5.06 -1.87 7.83
N ASN A 85 5.12 -2.25 9.09
CA ASN A 85 5.93 -3.38 9.55
C ASN A 85 5.45 -4.71 8.92
N ALA A 86 4.14 -4.93 8.86
CA ALA A 86 3.56 -6.12 8.22
C ALA A 86 3.87 -6.16 6.72
N TYR A 87 3.81 -5.02 6.03
CA TYR A 87 4.18 -4.90 4.64
C TYR A 87 5.65 -5.31 4.39
N HIS A 88 6.57 -4.80 5.19
CA HIS A 88 7.99 -5.15 5.09
C HIS A 88 8.27 -6.61 5.43
N ALA A 89 7.61 -7.15 6.44
CA ALA A 89 7.71 -8.57 6.80
C ALA A 89 7.24 -9.48 5.67
N MET A 90 6.13 -9.12 5.00
CA MET A 90 5.62 -9.84 3.85
C MET A 90 6.56 -9.76 2.64
N ALA A 91 7.10 -8.58 2.37
CA ALA A 91 8.06 -8.37 1.29
C ALA A 91 9.34 -9.20 1.50
N LEU A 92 9.86 -9.22 2.72
CA LEU A 92 11.02 -10.03 3.09
C LEU A 92 10.75 -11.53 2.90
N LYS A 93 9.61 -12.01 3.38
CA LYS A 93 9.19 -13.41 3.24
C LYS A 93 9.06 -13.82 1.76
N ASN A 94 8.44 -12.97 0.94
CA ASN A 94 8.29 -13.22 -0.48
C ASN A 94 9.66 -13.28 -1.19
N ARG A 95 10.58 -12.43 -0.80
CA ARG A 95 11.96 -12.43 -1.31
C ARG A 95 12.69 -13.72 -0.96
N GLU A 96 12.61 -14.17 0.28
CA GLU A 96 13.21 -15.44 0.72
C GLU A 96 12.65 -16.63 -0.05
N ILE A 97 11.34 -16.68 -0.27
CA ILE A 97 10.68 -17.72 -1.06
C ILE A 97 11.18 -17.69 -2.52
N ALA A 98 11.30 -16.51 -3.11
CA ALA A 98 11.80 -16.36 -4.49
C ALA A 98 13.26 -16.82 -4.61
N GLU A 99 14.11 -16.43 -3.68
CA GLU A 99 15.53 -16.85 -3.63
C GLU A 99 15.65 -18.37 -3.47
N LYS A 100 14.85 -18.96 -2.60
CA LYS A 100 14.83 -20.42 -2.41
C LYS A 100 14.39 -21.15 -3.67
N ARG A 101 13.34 -20.69 -4.34
CA ARG A 101 12.88 -21.27 -5.62
C ARG A 101 13.95 -21.20 -6.69
N GLU A 102 14.67 -20.12 -6.76
CA GLU A 102 15.75 -19.95 -7.73
C GLU A 102 16.95 -20.82 -7.41
N ALA A 103 17.33 -20.95 -6.14
CA ALA A 103 18.36 -21.88 -5.71
C ALA A 103 18.00 -23.33 -6.02
N ASP A 104 16.75 -23.74 -5.79
CA ASP A 104 16.25 -25.07 -6.10
C ASP A 104 16.29 -25.34 -7.62
N LYS A 105 15.95 -24.34 -8.45
CA LYS A 105 16.07 -24.43 -9.91
C LYS A 105 17.51 -24.60 -10.37
N ARG A 106 18.44 -23.87 -9.76
CA ARG A 106 19.88 -23.99 -10.06
C ARG A 106 20.39 -25.37 -9.69
N THR A 107 20.00 -25.89 -8.53
CA THR A 107 20.39 -27.24 -8.07
C THR A 107 19.84 -28.32 -9.01
N LYS A 108 18.58 -28.20 -9.45
CA LYS A 108 17.99 -29.13 -10.43
C LYS A 108 18.70 -29.07 -11.78
N ARG A 109 19.06 -27.89 -12.27
CA ARG A 109 19.80 -27.73 -13.53
C ARG A 109 21.22 -28.32 -13.43
N ALA A 110 21.90 -28.14 -12.29
CA ALA A 110 23.21 -28.72 -12.06
C ALA A 110 23.15 -30.26 -11.94
N GLY A 111 22.07 -30.81 -11.32
CA GLY A 111 21.83 -32.26 -11.26
C GLY A 111 21.45 -32.90 -12.58
N ASP A 112 20.83 -32.15 -13.49
CA ASP A 112 20.32 -32.61 -14.79
C ASP A 112 21.38 -32.53 -15.91
N SER A 113 22.52 -31.89 -15.68
CA SER A 113 23.61 -31.78 -16.65
C SER A 113 24.31 -33.11 -16.89
N THR A 114 24.04 -34.15 -16.09
CA THR A 114 24.57 -35.51 -16.23
C THR A 114 23.65 -36.48 -17.02
N LYS A 115 22.44 -36.10 -17.30
CA LYS A 115 21.48 -36.83 -18.11
C LYS A 115 21.08 -35.99 -19.32
N ARG A 116 21.76 -36.22 -20.46
CA ARG A 116 21.30 -35.73 -21.77
C ARG A 116 20.04 -36.48 -22.18
N ALA A 117 18.89 -36.04 -21.73
CA ALA A 117 17.65 -36.26 -22.43
C ALA A 117 17.37 -35.02 -23.29
N PRO A 118 17.01 -35.15 -24.57
CA PRO A 118 16.54 -33.99 -25.32
C PRO A 118 15.23 -33.54 -24.68
N VAL A 119 15.33 -32.47 -23.91
CA VAL A 119 14.14 -31.82 -23.41
C VAL A 119 13.55 -31.06 -24.56
N VAL A 120 12.51 -31.60 -25.15
CA VAL A 120 11.61 -30.81 -25.97
C VAL A 120 10.95 -29.85 -25.01
N ASN A 121 11.46 -28.65 -24.92
CA ASN A 121 10.84 -27.56 -24.21
C ASN A 121 9.63 -27.10 -25.02
N GLU A 122 8.56 -27.85 -24.92
CA GLU A 122 7.28 -27.25 -25.19
C GLU A 122 7.00 -26.31 -24.00
N SER A 123 7.38 -25.06 -24.18
CA SER A 123 6.85 -24.00 -23.35
C SER A 123 5.33 -24.12 -23.44
N PRO A 124 4.62 -24.29 -22.33
CA PRO A 124 3.17 -24.19 -22.39
C PRO A 124 2.84 -22.84 -23.01
N PRO A 125 1.95 -22.80 -24.01
CA PRO A 125 1.58 -21.53 -24.58
C PRO A 125 1.15 -20.64 -23.43
N ASN A 126 1.72 -19.47 -23.36
CA ASN A 126 1.28 -18.43 -22.46
C ASN A 126 -0.19 -18.22 -22.75
N GLN A 127 -1.03 -18.92 -22.02
CA GLN A 127 -2.44 -18.60 -22.00
C GLN A 127 -2.52 -17.30 -21.21
N GLU A 128 -2.36 -16.21 -21.94
CA GLU A 128 -2.90 -14.96 -21.42
C GLU A 128 -4.35 -15.22 -21.07
N PRO A 129 -4.78 -14.91 -19.85
CA PRO A 129 -6.19 -15.00 -19.55
C PRO A 129 -6.90 -14.10 -20.56
N LEU A 130 -7.67 -14.72 -21.43
CA LEU A 130 -8.61 -14.02 -22.28
C LEU A 130 -9.58 -13.30 -21.37
N THR A 131 -9.23 -12.09 -21.00
CA THR A 131 -10.20 -11.12 -20.54
C THR A 131 -11.06 -10.80 -21.74
N THR A 132 -12.07 -11.60 -21.93
CA THR A 132 -13.18 -11.21 -22.79
C THR A 132 -13.86 -10.06 -22.10
N ASN A 133 -13.37 -8.89 -22.38
CA ASN A 133 -14.07 -7.67 -22.10
C ASN A 133 -15.25 -7.62 -23.09
N GLN A 134 -16.28 -8.38 -22.76
CA GLN A 134 -17.57 -8.15 -23.39
C GLN A 134 -18.09 -6.87 -22.74
N GLY A 135 -17.73 -5.76 -23.35
CA GLY A 135 -18.41 -4.51 -23.09
C GLY A 135 -19.91 -4.71 -23.29
N PRO A 136 -20.74 -4.00 -22.54
CA PRO A 136 -22.17 -4.08 -22.71
C PRO A 136 -22.47 -3.78 -24.18
N LYS A 137 -23.10 -4.72 -24.86
CA LYS A 137 -23.74 -4.44 -26.13
C LYS A 137 -24.86 -3.48 -25.81
N ASP A 138 -24.62 -2.23 -26.08
CA ASP A 138 -25.71 -1.26 -26.19
C ASP A 138 -26.68 -1.78 -27.22
N GLN A 139 -27.71 -2.43 -26.75
CA GLN A 139 -28.88 -2.63 -27.57
C GLN A 139 -29.59 -1.29 -27.64
N HIS A 140 -29.21 -0.50 -28.59
CA HIS A 140 -30.02 0.59 -29.03
C HIS A 140 -31.32 0.02 -29.63
N HIS A 141 -32.33 -0.08 -28.76
CA HIS A 141 -33.70 -0.11 -29.27
C HIS A 141 -34.12 1.32 -29.62
N SER A 142 -33.81 1.70 -30.83
CA SER A 142 -34.48 2.85 -31.43
C SER A 142 -35.88 2.43 -31.84
N LEU A 143 -36.83 2.96 -31.14
CA LEU A 143 -38.18 3.08 -31.68
C LEU A 143 -38.24 4.29 -32.60
#